data_5935f55871cead736f71b82a0627b03e
#
_entry.id   5935f55871cead736f71b82a0627b03e
#
_cell.length_a   1.000
_cell.length_b   1.000
_cell.length_c   1.000
_cell.angle_alpha   90.00
_cell.angle_beta   90.00
_cell.angle_gamma   90.00
#
_symmetry.space_group_name_H-M   'P 1'
#
loop_
_entity.id
_entity.type
_entity.pdbx_description
1 polymer ?
#
loop_
_entity_poly.entity_id
_entity_poly.type
_entity_poly.pdbx_seq_one_letter_code
_entity_poly.pdbx_strand_id
1 'polypeptide(L)'
;IIGTVTVDCDGQHVVKDIITCAKLVCEHPDRLILGCRQFDDPKIPWRSRFGNKMTCRIIKLLCGISISDTQTGLRGMSRELLANYFATTKGERFEYEMNMLLCAKENQIPFEEFPIQTIYLENNESSHFNPFIDSIRIYKVFLKFMLSSFSSFIIDISLFYLLRFILLPFVGEKMQISLFGIDILLLTFLRNVIARLGSSLYNFTINKKQVFHNDSKDITIIFRYYTLCICQLLISTLLVDYTLRF
;
A
#
# COMPACT_ATOMS: atom_id res chain seq x y z
N ILE A 1 -7.42 22.69 25.32
CA ILE A 1 -6.73 21.43 24.96
C ILE A 1 -5.84 21.73 23.78
N ILE A 2 -4.52 21.53 23.92
CA ILE A 2 -3.51 21.83 22.89
C ILE A 2 -3.38 20.62 21.94
N GLY A 3 -3.50 19.40 22.48
CA GLY A 3 -3.35 18.18 21.73
C GLY A 3 -3.85 16.95 22.48
N THR A 4 -3.64 15.78 21.88
CA THR A 4 -4.04 14.48 22.40
C THR A 4 -2.86 13.52 22.29
N VAL A 5 -2.71 12.66 23.30
CA VAL A 5 -1.81 11.52 23.29
C VAL A 5 -2.66 10.26 23.44
N THR A 6 -2.52 9.34 22.50
CA THR A 6 -3.09 7.98 22.62
C THR A 6 -2.06 7.04 23.22
N VAL A 7 -2.51 6.07 23.99
CA VAL A 7 -1.65 5.07 24.63
C VAL A 7 -2.44 3.78 24.82
N ASP A 8 -1.79 2.64 24.62
CA ASP A 8 -2.39 1.34 24.91
C ASP A 8 -2.55 1.13 26.41
N CYS A 9 -3.69 0.58 26.83
CA CYS A 9 -4.01 0.38 28.25
C CYS A 9 -3.50 -0.98 28.80
N ASP A 10 -2.46 -1.54 28.18
CA ASP A 10 -1.87 -2.84 28.53
C ASP A 10 -0.71 -2.77 29.57
N GLY A 11 -0.38 -1.56 30.01
CA GLY A 11 0.69 -1.31 30.98
C GLY A 11 2.10 -1.39 30.42
N GLN A 12 2.27 -1.50 29.11
CA GLN A 12 3.59 -1.60 28.46
C GLN A 12 4.30 -0.25 28.29
N HIS A 13 3.57 0.86 28.42
CA HIS A 13 4.12 2.21 28.26
C HIS A 13 4.55 2.85 29.56
N VAL A 14 5.75 3.40 29.56
CA VAL A 14 6.29 4.14 30.73
C VAL A 14 5.71 5.55 30.78
N VAL A 15 5.29 6.01 31.93
CA VAL A 15 4.72 7.36 32.13
C VAL A 15 5.64 8.46 31.60
N LYS A 16 6.97 8.29 31.77
CA LYS A 16 7.97 9.23 31.24
C LYS A 16 7.84 9.44 29.73
N ASP A 17 7.59 8.36 28.98
CA ASP A 17 7.48 8.41 27.52
C ASP A 17 6.17 9.09 27.09
N ILE A 18 5.08 8.88 27.85
CA ILE A 18 3.80 9.58 27.64
C ILE A 18 3.97 11.08 27.83
N ILE A 19 4.68 11.51 28.91
CA ILE A 19 4.97 12.92 29.14
C ILE A 19 5.87 13.48 28.03
N THR A 20 6.85 12.73 27.56
CA THR A 20 7.72 13.15 26.46
C THR A 20 6.90 13.34 25.18
N CYS A 21 6.01 12.41 24.87
CA CYS A 21 5.10 12.53 23.72
C CYS A 21 4.24 13.81 23.82
N ALA A 22 3.68 14.08 25.00
CA ALA A 22 2.87 15.29 25.21
C ALA A 22 3.68 16.59 25.03
N LYS A 23 4.95 16.62 25.45
CA LYS A 23 5.83 17.78 25.22
C LYS A 23 6.12 17.98 23.75
N LEU A 24 6.46 16.91 23.03
CA LEU A 24 6.71 16.95 21.57
C LEU A 24 5.48 17.44 20.79
N VAL A 25 4.26 17.09 21.19
CA VAL A 25 3.03 17.63 20.60
C VAL A 25 2.92 19.14 20.77
N CYS A 26 3.39 19.68 21.90
CA CYS A 26 3.39 21.13 22.14
C CYS A 26 4.50 21.84 21.34
N GLU A 27 5.66 21.20 21.18
CA GLU A 27 6.81 21.74 20.46
C GLU A 27 6.62 21.68 18.94
N HIS A 28 5.98 20.62 18.45
CA HIS A 28 5.78 20.34 17.02
C HIS A 28 4.30 20.04 16.70
N PRO A 29 3.41 21.03 16.76
CA PRO A 29 1.96 20.82 16.59
C PRO A 29 1.55 20.45 15.16
N ASP A 30 2.45 20.62 14.19
CA ASP A 30 2.27 20.30 12.77
C ASP A 30 2.60 18.84 12.41
N ARG A 31 3.06 18.04 13.38
CA ARG A 31 3.56 16.68 13.15
C ARG A 31 2.73 15.61 13.86
N LEU A 32 2.74 14.41 13.30
CA LEU A 32 2.28 13.21 13.98
C LEU A 32 3.46 12.60 14.76
N ILE A 33 3.38 12.66 16.07
CA ILE A 33 4.41 12.15 16.97
C ILE A 33 4.21 10.65 17.19
N LEU A 34 5.27 9.86 17.04
CA LEU A 34 5.25 8.40 17.17
C LEU A 34 6.29 7.95 18.20
N GLY A 35 5.84 7.29 19.26
CA GLY A 35 6.73 6.64 20.23
C GLY A 35 7.15 5.28 19.70
N CYS A 36 8.38 5.13 19.24
CA CYS A 36 8.85 3.95 18.54
C CYS A 36 9.64 3.00 19.43
N ARG A 37 9.27 1.72 19.42
CA ARG A 37 9.98 0.66 20.13
C ARG A 37 11.35 0.40 19.48
N GLN A 38 12.35 0.16 20.29
CA GLN A 38 13.70 -0.16 19.80
C GLN A 38 13.81 -1.65 19.49
N PHE A 39 13.43 -2.05 18.28
CA PHE A 39 13.40 -3.46 17.85
C PHE A 39 14.77 -4.16 17.79
N ASP A 40 15.86 -3.44 18.00
CA ASP A 40 17.21 -4.02 18.08
C ASP A 40 17.53 -4.58 19.49
N ASP A 41 16.68 -4.31 20.51
CA ASP A 41 16.82 -4.90 21.84
C ASP A 41 16.62 -6.42 21.79
N PRO A 42 17.59 -7.23 22.28
CA PRO A 42 17.48 -8.70 22.35
C PRO A 42 16.26 -9.19 23.13
N LYS A 43 15.72 -8.39 24.05
CA LYS A 43 14.53 -8.74 24.86
C LYS A 43 13.25 -8.79 24.02
N ILE A 44 13.24 -8.18 22.84
CA ILE A 44 12.05 -8.20 21.97
C ILE A 44 11.95 -9.56 21.28
N PRO A 45 10.79 -10.25 21.33
CA PRO A 45 10.56 -11.50 20.64
C PRO A 45 10.87 -11.39 19.14
N TRP A 46 11.58 -12.37 18.57
CA TRP A 46 11.98 -12.35 17.18
C TRP A 46 10.80 -12.20 16.20
N ARG A 47 9.62 -12.75 16.55
CA ARG A 47 8.39 -12.65 15.76
C ARG A 47 7.92 -11.20 15.63
N SER A 48 7.91 -10.44 16.74
CA SER A 48 7.55 -9.02 16.75
C SER A 48 8.54 -8.20 15.93
N ARG A 49 9.84 -8.48 16.10
CA ARG A 49 10.91 -7.84 15.32
C ARG A 49 10.78 -8.09 13.83
N PHE A 50 10.57 -9.35 13.44
CA PHE A 50 10.39 -9.73 12.03
C PHE A 50 9.13 -9.11 11.44
N GLY A 51 7.99 -9.20 12.16
CA GLY A 51 6.70 -8.64 11.73
C GLY A 51 6.80 -7.14 11.49
N ASN A 52 7.34 -6.38 12.45
CA ASN A 52 7.50 -4.94 12.29
C ASN A 52 8.44 -4.58 11.12
N LYS A 53 9.62 -5.23 11.01
CA LYS A 53 10.56 -4.97 9.90
C LYS A 53 9.93 -5.25 8.54
N MET A 54 9.14 -6.32 8.43
CA MET A 54 8.42 -6.64 7.20
C MET A 54 7.37 -5.58 6.88
N THR A 55 6.54 -5.20 7.87
CA THR A 55 5.51 -4.17 7.69
C THR A 55 6.12 -2.82 7.30
N CYS A 56 7.18 -2.38 7.97
CA CYS A 56 7.89 -1.15 7.61
C CYS A 56 8.42 -1.16 6.18
N ARG A 57 8.98 -2.30 5.71
CA ARG A 57 9.45 -2.45 4.32
C ARG A 57 8.31 -2.37 3.32
N ILE A 58 7.20 -3.06 3.58
CA ILE A 58 6.02 -3.06 2.71
C ILE A 58 5.44 -1.65 2.61
N ILE A 59 5.24 -0.96 3.72
CA ILE A 59 4.69 0.40 3.75
C ILE A 59 5.63 1.40 3.07
N LYS A 60 6.93 1.25 3.28
CA LYS A 60 7.93 2.07 2.57
C LYS A 60 7.85 1.86 1.06
N LEU A 61 7.75 0.61 0.60
CA LEU A 61 7.70 0.28 -0.83
C LEU A 61 6.40 0.74 -1.48
N LEU A 62 5.25 0.51 -0.82
CA LEU A 62 3.93 0.75 -1.41
C LEU A 62 3.41 2.17 -1.18
N CYS A 63 3.71 2.76 -0.02
CA CYS A 63 3.16 4.06 0.38
C CYS A 63 4.22 5.17 0.48
N GLY A 64 5.51 4.82 0.38
CA GLY A 64 6.60 5.78 0.55
C GLY A 64 6.71 6.34 1.97
N ILE A 65 6.19 5.62 3.00
CA ILE A 65 6.27 5.99 4.41
C ILE A 65 7.48 5.29 5.01
N SER A 66 8.42 6.06 5.54
CA SER A 66 9.64 5.53 6.19
C SER A 66 9.58 5.81 7.67
N ILE A 67 9.14 4.84 8.46
CA ILE A 67 9.04 4.87 9.92
C ILE A 67 9.59 3.57 10.50
N SER A 68 9.99 3.59 11.77
CA SER A 68 10.62 2.45 12.45
C SER A 68 9.64 1.53 13.17
N ASP A 69 8.48 2.03 13.56
CA ASP A 69 7.41 1.27 14.20
C ASP A 69 6.03 1.68 13.66
N THR A 70 5.39 0.76 12.94
CA THR A 70 4.10 1.01 12.31
C THR A 70 2.90 0.77 13.22
N GLN A 71 3.11 0.06 14.32
CA GLN A 71 2.06 -0.42 15.22
C GLN A 71 2.24 0.07 16.66
N THR A 72 2.91 1.20 16.84
CA THR A 72 2.99 1.82 18.16
C THR A 72 1.63 2.37 18.57
N GLY A 73 1.19 2.09 19.80
CA GLY A 73 0.00 2.67 20.41
C GLY A 73 0.24 4.06 21.00
N LEU A 74 1.52 4.43 21.27
CA LEU A 74 1.86 5.74 21.80
C LEU A 74 2.02 6.75 20.67
N ARG A 75 0.99 7.57 20.45
CA ARG A 75 0.95 8.60 19.41
C ARG A 75 0.50 9.94 19.98
N GLY A 76 1.10 11.00 19.46
CA GLY A 76 0.75 12.36 19.84
C GLY A 76 0.35 13.18 18.61
N MET A 77 -0.66 14.02 18.77
CA MET A 77 -1.13 14.93 17.71
C MET A 77 -1.74 16.18 18.32
N SER A 78 -1.63 17.30 17.61
CA SER A 78 -2.31 18.53 18.00
C SER A 78 -3.82 18.41 17.85
N ARG A 79 -4.56 19.29 18.53
CA ARG A 79 -6.02 19.38 18.38
C ARG A 79 -6.42 19.63 16.94
N GLU A 80 -5.65 20.43 16.23
CA GLU A 80 -5.91 20.79 14.83
C GLU A 80 -5.77 19.57 13.90
N LEU A 81 -4.68 18.81 14.04
CA LEU A 81 -4.49 17.58 13.27
C LEU A 81 -5.57 16.54 13.56
N LEU A 82 -5.93 16.39 14.85
CA LEU A 82 -7.00 15.47 15.24
C LEU A 82 -8.33 15.85 14.58
N ALA A 83 -8.74 17.12 14.72
CA ALA A 83 -10.05 17.57 14.23
C ALA A 83 -10.17 17.55 12.70
N ASN A 84 -9.11 17.96 12.00
CA ASN A 84 -9.16 18.12 10.55
C ASN A 84 -8.92 16.81 9.78
N TYR A 85 -8.15 15.88 10.36
CA TYR A 85 -7.69 14.70 9.62
C TYR A 85 -8.00 13.38 10.32
N PHE A 86 -7.65 13.23 11.60
CA PHE A 86 -7.67 11.92 12.24
C PHE A 86 -9.02 11.53 12.86
N ALA A 87 -9.86 12.48 13.25
CA ALA A 87 -11.18 12.20 13.81
C ALA A 87 -12.11 11.47 12.82
N THR A 88 -11.91 11.64 11.52
CA THR A 88 -12.71 11.02 10.47
C THR A 88 -12.04 9.78 9.86
N THR A 89 -10.84 9.44 10.32
CA THR A 89 -10.11 8.26 9.84
C THR A 89 -10.88 7.00 10.22
N LYS A 90 -11.17 6.18 9.21
CA LYS A 90 -11.91 4.91 9.37
C LYS A 90 -11.02 3.83 9.96
N GLY A 91 -11.63 2.88 10.64
CA GLY A 91 -10.96 1.70 11.18
C GLY A 91 -11.23 1.52 12.66
N GLU A 92 -11.20 0.26 13.09
CA GLU A 92 -11.28 -0.15 14.47
C GLU A 92 -10.02 -0.94 14.81
N ARG A 93 -9.47 -0.75 16.01
CA ARG A 93 -8.24 -1.42 16.48
C ARG A 93 -7.02 -1.11 15.57
N PHE A 94 -6.22 -2.12 15.25
CA PHE A 94 -4.97 -2.03 14.49
C PHE A 94 -5.13 -1.45 13.07
N GLU A 95 -6.33 -1.53 12.48
CA GLU A 95 -6.62 -0.89 11.19
C GLU A 95 -6.58 0.63 11.29
N TYR A 96 -7.04 1.20 12.41
CA TYR A 96 -7.06 2.64 12.64
C TYR A 96 -5.63 3.22 12.64
N GLU A 97 -4.71 2.52 13.31
CA GLU A 97 -3.32 2.94 13.39
C GLU A 97 -2.65 3.03 12.03
N MET A 98 -2.93 2.04 11.17
CA MET A 98 -2.44 2.03 9.80
C MET A 98 -3.08 3.14 8.97
N ASN A 99 -4.39 3.29 9.06
CA ASN A 99 -5.11 4.31 8.29
C ASN A 99 -4.71 5.74 8.72
N MET A 100 -4.36 5.95 9.99
CA MET A 100 -3.81 7.20 10.47
C MET A 100 -2.46 7.54 9.80
N LEU A 101 -1.56 6.56 9.63
CA LEU A 101 -0.31 6.76 8.91
C LEU A 101 -0.53 7.09 7.43
N LEU A 102 -1.47 6.41 6.78
CA LEU A 102 -1.84 6.68 5.39
C LEU A 102 -2.46 8.08 5.24
N CYS A 103 -3.38 8.44 6.14
CA CYS A 103 -4.00 9.77 6.18
C CYS A 103 -2.94 10.88 6.38
N ALA A 104 -1.99 10.68 7.29
CA ALA A 104 -0.89 11.63 7.50
C ALA A 104 -0.05 11.80 6.21
N LYS A 105 0.25 10.69 5.52
CA LYS A 105 1.00 10.74 4.26
C LYS A 105 0.25 11.45 3.15
N GLU A 106 -1.04 11.16 2.97
CA GLU A 106 -1.89 11.79 1.96
C GLU A 106 -2.00 13.31 2.15
N ASN A 107 -2.06 13.75 3.41
CA ASN A 107 -2.15 15.17 3.76
C ASN A 107 -0.78 15.81 4.00
N GLN A 108 0.32 15.14 3.67
CA GLN A 108 1.69 15.63 3.80
C GLN A 108 2.07 16.06 5.23
N ILE A 109 1.44 15.43 6.25
CA ILE A 109 1.74 15.65 7.66
C ILE A 109 3.07 14.95 7.98
N PRO A 110 4.10 15.65 8.47
CA PRO A 110 5.37 15.04 8.81
C PRO A 110 5.25 14.08 9.99
N PHE A 111 6.07 13.03 10.00
CA PHE A 111 6.22 12.13 11.14
C PHE A 111 7.41 12.57 11.99
N GLU A 112 7.25 12.48 13.29
CA GLU A 112 8.34 12.64 14.25
C GLU A 112 8.41 11.43 15.17
N GLU A 113 9.53 10.71 15.11
CA GLU A 113 9.74 9.50 15.88
C GLU A 113 10.64 9.77 17.09
N PHE A 114 10.29 9.22 18.25
CA PHE A 114 11.15 9.22 19.41
C PHE A 114 11.21 7.81 20.04
N PRO A 115 12.35 7.40 20.58
CA PRO A 115 12.51 6.07 21.17
C PRO A 115 11.76 5.97 22.49
N ILE A 116 11.05 4.86 22.69
CA ILE A 116 10.34 4.54 23.94
C ILE A 116 10.87 3.26 24.57
N GLN A 117 10.68 3.17 25.89
CA GLN A 117 10.93 1.96 26.65
C GLN A 117 9.64 1.11 26.68
N THR A 118 9.75 -0.16 26.31
CA THR A 118 8.63 -1.10 26.40
C THR A 118 8.84 -2.05 27.55
N ILE A 119 7.86 -2.12 28.46
CA ILE A 119 7.84 -3.10 29.54
C ILE A 119 7.15 -4.36 29.03
N TYR A 120 7.90 -5.45 28.91
CA TYR A 120 7.34 -6.74 28.58
C TYR A 120 6.89 -7.45 29.85
N LEU A 121 5.57 -7.46 30.09
CA LEU A 121 4.97 -8.17 31.21
C LEU A 121 4.72 -9.63 30.77
N GLU A 122 5.19 -10.60 31.57
CA GLU A 122 4.85 -12.03 31.49
C GLU A 122 4.82 -12.60 30.06
N ASN A 123 5.93 -12.52 29.32
CA ASN A 123 6.05 -13.09 27.95
C ASN A 123 4.95 -12.64 26.94
N ASN A 124 4.32 -11.49 27.13
CA ASN A 124 3.23 -10.97 26.30
C ASN A 124 1.90 -11.77 26.38
N GLU A 125 1.61 -12.49 27.45
CA GLU A 125 0.34 -13.18 27.63
C GLU A 125 -0.88 -12.24 27.64
N SER A 126 -0.68 -10.98 27.98
CA SER A 126 -1.72 -9.93 27.93
C SER A 126 -2.01 -9.38 26.53
N SER A 127 -1.26 -9.77 25.51
CA SER A 127 -1.49 -9.32 24.15
C SER A 127 -2.70 -10.00 23.54
N HIS A 128 -3.80 -9.28 23.37
CA HIS A 128 -4.98 -9.73 22.61
C HIS A 128 -4.74 -9.78 21.09
N PHE A 129 -3.49 -9.66 20.63
CA PHE A 129 -3.11 -9.72 19.23
C PHE A 129 -3.15 -11.17 18.72
N ASN A 130 -4.09 -11.47 17.82
CA ASN A 130 -4.08 -12.72 17.09
C ASN A 130 -3.23 -12.58 15.82
N PRO A 131 -2.05 -13.28 15.74
CA PRO A 131 -1.10 -13.06 14.65
C PRO A 131 -1.68 -13.26 13.26
N PHE A 132 -2.66 -14.15 13.09
CA PHE A 132 -3.30 -14.41 11.79
C PHE A 132 -4.42 -13.43 11.48
N ILE A 133 -5.38 -13.30 12.40
CA ILE A 133 -6.60 -12.48 12.15
C ILE A 133 -6.24 -11.00 12.07
N ASP A 134 -5.44 -10.51 12.99
CA ASP A 134 -5.09 -9.07 13.04
C ASP A 134 -4.11 -8.70 11.92
N SER A 135 -3.19 -9.60 11.56
CA SER A 135 -2.36 -9.40 10.35
C SER A 135 -3.21 -9.33 9.09
N ILE A 136 -4.20 -10.21 8.92
CA ILE A 136 -5.12 -10.14 7.77
C ILE A 136 -5.88 -8.82 7.76
N ARG A 137 -6.32 -8.31 8.91
CA ARG A 137 -7.01 -7.01 9.00
C ARG A 137 -6.10 -5.85 8.61
N ILE A 138 -4.88 -5.81 9.15
CA ILE A 138 -3.88 -4.78 8.83
C ILE A 138 -3.55 -4.80 7.33
N TYR A 139 -3.33 -6.00 6.78
CA TYR A 139 -2.97 -6.15 5.37
C TYR A 139 -4.16 -6.24 4.41
N LYS A 140 -5.38 -6.13 4.89
CA LYS A 140 -6.60 -6.28 4.07
C LYS A 140 -6.60 -5.39 2.82
N VAL A 141 -6.17 -4.14 2.94
CA VAL A 141 -6.08 -3.22 1.79
C VAL A 141 -5.04 -3.72 0.79
N PHE A 142 -3.86 -4.13 1.28
CA PHE A 142 -2.79 -4.66 0.44
C PHE A 142 -3.18 -6.00 -0.20
N LEU A 143 -3.85 -6.88 0.54
CA LEU A 143 -4.37 -8.16 0.02
C LEU A 143 -5.43 -7.93 -1.05
N LYS A 144 -6.34 -7.00 -0.86
CA LYS A 144 -7.31 -6.62 -1.89
C LYS A 144 -6.63 -6.09 -3.16
N PHE A 145 -5.62 -5.23 -2.99
CA PHE A 145 -4.83 -4.72 -4.10
C PHE A 145 -4.09 -5.84 -4.84
N MET A 146 -3.43 -6.76 -4.13
CA MET A 146 -2.75 -7.90 -4.73
C MET A 146 -3.72 -8.83 -5.46
N LEU A 147 -4.88 -9.14 -4.86
CA LEU A 147 -5.92 -9.97 -5.48
C LEU A 147 -6.50 -9.29 -6.74
N SER A 148 -6.75 -7.99 -6.70
CA SER A 148 -7.19 -7.22 -7.85
C SER A 148 -6.15 -7.27 -8.99
N SER A 149 -4.87 -7.09 -8.66
CA SER A 149 -3.78 -7.14 -9.64
C SER A 149 -3.61 -8.55 -10.23
N PHE A 150 -3.71 -9.58 -9.40
CA PHE A 150 -3.63 -10.97 -9.84
C PHE A 150 -4.82 -11.37 -10.72
N SER A 151 -6.04 -10.98 -10.36
CA SER A 151 -7.22 -11.22 -11.20
C SER A 151 -7.12 -10.49 -12.54
N SER A 152 -6.61 -9.26 -12.56
CA SER A 152 -6.35 -8.51 -13.78
C SER A 152 -5.32 -9.20 -14.68
N PHE A 153 -4.26 -9.78 -14.10
CA PHE A 153 -3.27 -10.57 -14.82
C PHE A 153 -3.88 -11.82 -15.47
N ILE A 154 -4.76 -12.54 -14.76
CA ILE A 154 -5.47 -13.69 -15.32
C ILE A 154 -6.37 -13.26 -16.51
N ILE A 155 -7.09 -12.14 -16.36
CA ILE A 155 -7.92 -11.58 -17.43
C ILE A 155 -7.06 -11.22 -18.63
N ASP A 156 -5.92 -10.57 -18.44
CA ASP A 156 -4.99 -10.17 -19.49
C ASP A 156 -4.53 -11.38 -20.31
N ILE A 157 -4.04 -12.41 -19.66
CA ILE A 157 -3.60 -13.64 -20.30
C ILE A 157 -4.76 -14.35 -21.01
N SER A 158 -5.91 -14.48 -20.35
CA SER A 158 -7.08 -15.15 -20.93
C SER A 158 -7.56 -14.45 -22.20
N LEU A 159 -7.66 -13.12 -22.17
CA LEU A 159 -8.01 -12.32 -23.34
C LEU A 159 -6.97 -12.45 -24.45
N PHE A 160 -5.68 -12.42 -24.11
CA PHE A 160 -4.61 -12.55 -25.09
C PHE A 160 -4.68 -13.88 -25.85
N TYR A 161 -4.94 -14.99 -25.17
CA TYR A 161 -5.11 -16.29 -25.83
C TYR A 161 -6.45 -16.41 -26.59
N LEU A 162 -7.54 -15.94 -26.00
CA LEU A 162 -8.87 -15.97 -26.63
C LEU A 162 -8.89 -15.18 -27.95
N LEU A 163 -8.30 -14.00 -27.96
CA LEU A 163 -8.23 -13.12 -29.13
C LEU A 163 -7.46 -13.73 -30.30
N ARG A 164 -6.61 -14.72 -30.06
CA ARG A 164 -5.98 -15.46 -31.17
C ARG A 164 -7.04 -16.12 -32.06
N PHE A 165 -7.97 -16.83 -31.46
CA PHE A 165 -9.01 -17.54 -32.20
C PHE A 165 -9.96 -16.58 -32.93
N ILE A 166 -10.22 -15.42 -32.35
CA ILE A 166 -11.13 -14.42 -32.91
C ILE A 166 -10.47 -13.64 -34.05
N LEU A 167 -9.23 -13.20 -33.89
CA LEU A 167 -8.55 -12.30 -34.82
C LEU A 167 -7.81 -13.03 -35.95
N LEU A 168 -7.41 -14.27 -35.73
CA LEU A 168 -6.65 -15.05 -36.71
C LEU A 168 -7.32 -15.13 -38.12
N PRO A 169 -8.67 -15.34 -38.24
CA PRO A 169 -9.33 -15.38 -39.53
C PRO A 169 -9.30 -14.05 -40.30
N PHE A 170 -9.15 -12.92 -39.57
CA PHE A 170 -9.20 -11.58 -40.16
C PHE A 170 -7.82 -11.02 -40.50
N VAL A 171 -6.82 -11.31 -39.67
CA VAL A 171 -5.49 -10.68 -39.75
C VAL A 171 -4.46 -11.60 -40.41
N GLY A 172 -4.59 -12.91 -40.23
CA GLY A 172 -3.57 -13.87 -40.68
C GLY A 172 -2.33 -13.89 -39.75
N GLU A 173 -1.55 -14.98 -39.83
CA GLU A 173 -0.40 -15.17 -38.93
C GLU A 173 0.84 -14.39 -39.34
N LYS A 174 1.01 -14.08 -40.63
CA LYS A 174 2.26 -13.53 -41.19
C LYS A 174 2.23 -12.02 -41.42
N MET A 175 1.12 -11.36 -41.15
CA MET A 175 0.98 -9.93 -41.36
C MET A 175 1.81 -9.16 -40.34
N GLN A 176 2.67 -8.26 -40.82
CA GLN A 176 3.57 -7.46 -40.00
C GLN A 176 3.22 -5.99 -40.09
N ILE A 177 3.51 -5.27 -39.01
CA ILE A 177 3.45 -3.80 -38.92
C ILE A 177 4.80 -3.29 -38.43
N SER A 178 5.31 -2.24 -39.03
CA SER A 178 6.54 -1.59 -38.55
C SER A 178 6.20 -0.56 -37.48
N LEU A 179 6.71 -0.74 -36.28
CA LEU A 179 6.54 0.16 -35.17
C LEU A 179 7.93 0.66 -34.69
N PHE A 180 8.19 1.95 -34.82
CA PHE A 180 9.51 2.54 -34.50
C PHE A 180 10.70 1.86 -35.21
N GLY A 181 10.48 1.36 -36.46
CA GLY A 181 11.52 0.66 -37.22
C GLY A 181 11.72 -0.82 -36.84
N ILE A 182 10.84 -1.37 -36.01
CA ILE A 182 10.82 -2.79 -35.63
C ILE A 182 9.58 -3.43 -36.24
N ASP A 183 9.76 -4.50 -37.02
CA ASP A 183 8.64 -5.24 -37.60
C ASP A 183 8.07 -6.20 -36.56
N ILE A 184 6.81 -6.00 -36.22
CA ILE A 184 6.06 -6.77 -35.23
C ILE A 184 4.90 -7.49 -35.92
N LEU A 185 4.56 -8.70 -35.48
CA LEU A 185 3.40 -9.41 -35.95
C LEU A 185 2.12 -8.66 -35.60
N LEU A 186 1.34 -8.24 -36.57
CA LEU A 186 0.11 -7.45 -36.39
C LEU A 186 -0.89 -8.16 -35.49
N LEU A 187 -1.03 -9.47 -35.62
CA LEU A 187 -1.89 -10.28 -34.76
C LEU A 187 -1.46 -10.20 -33.30
N THR A 188 -0.16 -10.31 -33.01
CA THR A 188 0.38 -10.21 -31.66
C THR A 188 0.17 -8.82 -31.08
N PHE A 189 0.41 -7.78 -31.87
CA PHE A 189 0.19 -6.39 -31.43
C PHE A 189 -1.27 -6.15 -31.07
N LEU A 190 -2.23 -6.49 -31.94
CA LEU A 190 -3.66 -6.28 -31.68
C LEU A 190 -4.15 -7.05 -30.46
N ARG A 191 -3.75 -8.30 -30.31
CA ARG A 191 -4.09 -9.14 -29.14
C ARG A 191 -3.59 -8.49 -27.84
N ASN A 192 -2.34 -8.03 -27.84
CA ASN A 192 -1.73 -7.42 -26.67
C ASN A 192 -2.40 -6.09 -26.31
N VAL A 193 -2.71 -5.24 -27.30
CA VAL A 193 -3.42 -3.96 -27.10
C VAL A 193 -4.80 -4.20 -26.50
N ILE A 194 -5.61 -5.08 -27.11
CA ILE A 194 -6.99 -5.29 -26.66
C ILE A 194 -7.02 -5.96 -25.28
N ALA A 195 -6.19 -6.96 -25.03
CA ALA A 195 -6.09 -7.62 -23.74
C ALA A 195 -5.67 -6.63 -22.64
N ARG A 196 -4.66 -5.80 -22.92
CA ARG A 196 -4.18 -4.78 -21.97
C ARG A 196 -5.20 -3.69 -21.67
N LEU A 197 -5.95 -3.23 -22.67
CA LEU A 197 -7.03 -2.28 -22.46
C LEU A 197 -8.13 -2.87 -21.57
N GLY A 198 -8.55 -4.08 -21.82
CA GLY A 198 -9.57 -4.76 -21.02
C GLY A 198 -9.11 -5.00 -19.58
N SER A 199 -7.93 -5.57 -19.40
CA SER A 199 -7.38 -5.86 -18.06
C SER A 199 -7.07 -4.61 -17.27
N SER A 200 -6.55 -3.54 -17.90
CA SER A 200 -6.26 -2.27 -17.24
C SER A 200 -7.52 -1.53 -16.79
N LEU A 201 -8.57 -1.54 -17.62
CA LEU A 201 -9.85 -0.95 -17.25
C LEU A 201 -10.48 -1.66 -16.05
N TYR A 202 -10.44 -2.99 -16.05
CA TYR A 202 -10.88 -3.81 -14.93
C TYR A 202 -10.08 -3.47 -13.65
N ASN A 203 -8.74 -3.50 -13.72
CA ASN A 203 -7.87 -3.24 -12.59
C ASN A 203 -8.07 -1.83 -12.01
N PHE A 204 -8.14 -0.82 -12.87
CA PHE A 204 -8.41 0.55 -12.46
C PHE A 204 -9.75 0.67 -11.74
N THR A 205 -10.80 0.06 -12.28
CA THR A 205 -12.16 0.14 -11.72
C THR A 205 -12.25 -0.53 -10.35
N ILE A 206 -11.67 -1.74 -10.21
CA ILE A 206 -11.67 -2.48 -8.95
C ILE A 206 -10.84 -1.74 -7.89
N ASN A 207 -9.63 -1.31 -8.25
CA ASN A 207 -8.77 -0.59 -7.31
C ASN A 207 -9.39 0.73 -6.85
N LYS A 208 -9.94 1.51 -7.77
CA LYS A 208 -10.58 2.78 -7.44
C LYS A 208 -11.78 2.59 -6.51
N LYS A 209 -12.70 1.67 -6.84
CA LYS A 209 -13.97 1.52 -6.11
C LYS A 209 -13.87 0.63 -4.88
N GLN A 210 -13.17 -0.51 -4.97
CA GLN A 210 -13.23 -1.55 -3.94
C GLN A 210 -12.00 -1.61 -3.04
N VAL A 211 -10.84 -1.17 -3.53
CA VAL A 211 -9.60 -1.20 -2.76
C VAL A 211 -9.41 0.11 -2.00
N PHE A 212 -9.41 1.23 -2.72
CA PHE A 212 -9.11 2.54 -2.14
C PHE A 212 -10.35 3.38 -1.81
N HIS A 213 -11.56 2.95 -2.20
CA HIS A 213 -12.82 3.67 -1.97
C HIS A 213 -12.73 5.16 -2.37
N ASN A 214 -11.98 5.44 -3.43
CA ASN A 214 -11.71 6.79 -3.89
C ASN A 214 -12.72 7.19 -4.97
N ASP A 215 -13.65 8.08 -4.62
CA ASP A 215 -14.65 8.61 -5.54
C ASP A 215 -14.20 9.90 -6.23
N SER A 216 -12.96 10.34 -6.01
CA SER A 216 -12.42 11.53 -6.66
C SER A 216 -12.40 11.36 -8.18
N LYS A 217 -12.77 12.43 -8.90
CA LYS A 217 -12.66 12.54 -10.37
C LYS A 217 -11.32 13.15 -10.78
N ASP A 218 -10.28 12.95 -10.01
CA ASP A 218 -8.97 13.53 -10.29
C ASP A 218 -8.39 12.94 -11.58
N ILE A 219 -8.33 13.79 -12.59
CA ILE A 219 -7.82 13.46 -13.93
C ILE A 219 -6.32 13.09 -13.88
N THR A 220 -5.58 13.60 -12.90
CA THR A 220 -4.14 13.34 -12.73
C THR A 220 -3.90 11.88 -12.38
N ILE A 221 -4.76 11.27 -11.56
CA ILE A 221 -4.68 9.85 -11.19
C ILE A 221 -4.89 9.00 -12.45
N ILE A 222 -5.90 9.33 -13.24
CA ILE A 222 -6.22 8.63 -14.49
C ILE A 222 -5.03 8.72 -15.45
N PHE A 223 -4.50 9.92 -15.65
CA PHE A 223 -3.38 10.16 -16.56
C PHE A 223 -2.14 9.36 -16.14
N ARG A 224 -1.74 9.40 -14.88
CA ARG A 224 -0.58 8.64 -14.35
C ARG A 224 -0.76 7.13 -14.54
N TYR A 225 -1.95 6.63 -14.26
CA TYR A 225 -2.26 5.21 -14.42
C TYR A 225 -2.12 4.76 -15.88
N TYR A 226 -2.75 5.47 -16.82
CA TYR A 226 -2.70 5.09 -18.23
C TYR A 226 -1.34 5.34 -18.89
N THR A 227 -0.57 6.32 -18.42
CA THR A 227 0.84 6.48 -18.85
C THR A 227 1.64 5.22 -18.51
N LEU A 228 1.50 4.71 -17.30
CA LEU A 228 2.15 3.46 -16.89
C LEU A 228 1.68 2.27 -17.74
N CYS A 229 0.38 2.17 -18.02
CA CYS A 229 -0.18 1.11 -18.87
C CYS A 229 0.38 1.16 -20.29
N ILE A 230 0.56 2.33 -20.88
CA ILE A 230 1.16 2.51 -22.22
C ILE A 230 2.62 2.05 -22.22
N CYS A 231 3.41 2.45 -21.22
CA CYS A 231 4.80 1.99 -21.09
C CYS A 231 4.88 0.46 -20.99
N GLN A 232 4.03 -0.14 -20.15
CA GLN A 232 3.96 -1.59 -20.02
C GLN A 232 3.51 -2.28 -21.32
N LEU A 233 2.57 -1.70 -22.05
CA LEU A 233 2.12 -2.21 -23.34
C LEU A 233 3.25 -2.29 -24.35
N LEU A 234 4.04 -1.22 -24.50
CA LEU A 234 5.16 -1.17 -25.42
C LEU A 234 6.21 -2.24 -25.06
N ILE A 235 6.62 -2.31 -23.82
CA ILE A 235 7.61 -3.29 -23.36
C ILE A 235 7.09 -4.72 -23.54
N SER A 236 5.85 -4.99 -23.15
CA SER A 236 5.27 -6.35 -23.27
C SER A 236 5.09 -6.78 -24.72
N THR A 237 4.72 -5.86 -25.62
CA THR A 237 4.59 -6.18 -27.05
C THR A 237 5.92 -6.62 -27.65
N LEU A 238 7.00 -5.90 -27.35
CA LEU A 238 8.35 -6.25 -27.81
C LEU A 238 8.81 -7.60 -27.26
N LEU A 239 8.59 -7.84 -25.98
CA LEU A 239 8.97 -9.10 -25.34
C LEU A 239 8.19 -10.29 -25.89
N VAL A 240 6.88 -10.16 -26.06
CA VAL A 240 6.03 -11.24 -26.58
C VAL A 240 6.35 -11.52 -28.05
N ASP A 241 6.55 -10.49 -28.87
CA ASP A 241 6.93 -10.68 -30.28
C ASP A 241 8.28 -11.39 -30.39
N TYR A 242 9.26 -10.97 -29.57
CA TYR A 242 10.57 -11.63 -29.49
C TYR A 242 10.43 -13.11 -29.12
N THR A 243 9.66 -13.44 -28.07
CA THR A 243 9.49 -14.83 -27.60
C THR A 243 8.70 -15.72 -28.56
N LEU A 244 7.86 -15.16 -29.44
CA LEU A 244 7.11 -15.92 -30.44
C LEU A 244 7.88 -16.16 -31.75
N ARG A 245 8.99 -15.45 -31.96
CA ARG A 245 9.87 -15.63 -33.14
C ARG A 245 10.95 -16.69 -32.92
N PHE A 246 11.28 -16.97 -31.66
CA PHE A 246 12.24 -17.99 -31.24
C PHE A 246 11.54 -19.17 -30.55
#